data_831f1170783b10a800b352881ed48eea
#
_entry.id   831f1170783b10a800b352881ed48eea
#
_cell.length_a   1.000
_cell.length_b   1.000
_cell.length_c   1.000
_cell.angle_alpha   90.00
_cell.angle_beta   90.00
_cell.angle_gamma   90.00
#
_symmetry.space_group_name_H-M   'P 1'
#
loop_
_entity.id
_entity.type
_entity.pdbx_description
1 polymer ?
#
loop_
_entity_poly.entity_id
_entity_poly.type
_entity_poly.pdbx_seq_one_letter_code
_entity_poly.pdbx_strand_id
1 'polypeptide(L)'
;LITNGEKGLARKMSALRSFYGYYFKHRIIQKNPTLLVDMPKLHDKAIIRLDTDEVALLLDFVESAGEHLTGQALNYYKKTRDRDIAILTLLLGTGIRVSECVGLDIKDVDFKNNGIMVTRKGGNQMVVYFGDEVAEALKNYMAGDRAAATPLPGHEQALFLSTQRKRMGVQAVENMVKKYARQVTPNKKITPHKLRSTY
;
A
#
# COMPACT_ATOMS: atom_id res chain seq x y z
N LEU A 1 -4.60 -25.90 -22.90
CA LEU A 1 -5.04 -24.54 -23.28
C LEU A 1 -5.23 -23.73 -22.00
N ILE A 2 -4.36 -22.74 -21.80
CA ILE A 2 -4.50 -21.80 -20.66
C ILE A 2 -5.64 -20.85 -21.01
N THR A 3 -6.81 -21.06 -20.44
CA THR A 3 -7.96 -20.16 -20.59
C THR A 3 -7.75 -18.90 -19.76
N ASN A 4 -7.72 -17.75 -20.43
CA ASN A 4 -7.69 -16.47 -19.74
C ASN A 4 -9.04 -16.21 -19.08
N GLY A 5 -9.06 -15.80 -17.83
CA GLY A 5 -10.28 -15.31 -17.19
C GLY A 5 -10.77 -14.01 -17.86
N GLU A 6 -12.07 -13.68 -17.69
CA GLU A 6 -12.75 -12.53 -18.31
C GLU A 6 -11.98 -11.21 -18.20
N LYS A 7 -11.44 -10.88 -17.01
CA LYS A 7 -10.62 -9.68 -16.78
C LYS A 7 -9.31 -9.68 -17.56
N GLY A 8 -8.70 -10.88 -17.72
CA GLY A 8 -7.48 -11.04 -18.53
C GLY A 8 -7.76 -10.84 -20.01
N LEU A 9 -8.88 -11.37 -20.49
CA LEU A 9 -9.34 -11.19 -21.87
C LEU A 9 -9.68 -9.73 -22.13
N ALA A 10 -10.45 -9.08 -21.27
CA ALA A 10 -10.79 -7.66 -21.38
C ALA A 10 -9.54 -6.76 -21.46
N ARG A 11 -8.51 -7.02 -20.63
CA ARG A 11 -7.25 -6.27 -20.66
C ARG A 11 -6.50 -6.46 -21.98
N LYS A 12 -6.45 -7.69 -22.50
CA LYS A 12 -5.83 -7.98 -23.82
C LYS A 12 -6.59 -7.28 -24.95
N MET A 13 -7.91 -7.33 -24.92
CA MET A 13 -8.76 -6.63 -25.90
C MET A 13 -8.56 -5.12 -25.84
N SER A 14 -8.45 -4.52 -24.65
CA SER A 14 -8.16 -3.09 -24.48
C SER A 14 -6.80 -2.71 -25.09
N ALA A 15 -5.78 -3.54 -24.89
CA ALA A 15 -4.46 -3.32 -25.48
C ALA A 15 -4.52 -3.38 -27.03
N LEU A 16 -5.20 -4.38 -27.60
CA LEU A 16 -5.40 -4.50 -29.04
C LEU A 16 -6.20 -3.32 -29.60
N ARG A 17 -7.25 -2.89 -28.91
CA ARG A 17 -8.03 -1.70 -29.31
C ARG A 17 -7.19 -0.44 -29.33
N SER A 18 -6.35 -0.23 -28.32
CA SER A 18 -5.43 0.90 -28.29
C SER A 18 -4.42 0.83 -29.43
N PHE A 19 -3.84 -0.34 -29.69
CA PHE A 19 -2.89 -0.56 -30.77
C PHE A 19 -3.50 -0.28 -32.14
N TYR A 20 -4.59 -0.98 -32.51
CA TYR A 20 -5.23 -0.78 -33.80
C TYR A 20 -5.89 0.59 -33.93
N GLY A 21 -6.38 1.16 -32.82
CA GLY A 21 -6.91 2.53 -32.79
C GLY A 21 -5.86 3.57 -33.14
N TYR A 22 -4.62 3.42 -32.64
CA TYR A 22 -3.49 4.27 -33.02
C TYR A 22 -3.22 4.21 -34.52
N TYR A 23 -3.02 3.02 -35.08
CA TYR A 23 -2.72 2.85 -36.52
C TYR A 23 -3.85 3.34 -37.41
N PHE A 24 -5.10 3.10 -37.05
CA PHE A 24 -6.26 3.62 -37.76
C PHE A 24 -6.33 5.15 -37.72
N LYS A 25 -6.13 5.77 -36.54
CA LYS A 25 -6.10 7.23 -36.39
C LYS A 25 -5.02 7.89 -37.25
N HIS A 26 -3.86 7.26 -37.39
CA HIS A 26 -2.77 7.73 -38.22
C HIS A 26 -2.86 7.31 -39.67
N ARG A 27 -4.01 6.73 -40.12
CA ARG A 27 -4.27 6.31 -41.48
C ARG A 27 -3.27 5.30 -42.03
N ILE A 28 -2.58 4.54 -41.17
CA ILE A 28 -1.64 3.46 -41.57
C ILE A 28 -2.42 2.22 -41.99
N ILE A 29 -3.59 1.98 -41.40
CA ILE A 29 -4.53 0.93 -41.77
C ILE A 29 -5.87 1.55 -42.15
N GLN A 30 -6.54 0.95 -43.13
CA GLN A 30 -7.83 1.43 -43.65
C GLN A 30 -9.01 0.99 -42.78
N LYS A 31 -8.89 -0.10 -42.04
CA LYS A 31 -9.94 -0.65 -41.16
C LYS A 31 -9.37 -1.05 -39.84
N ASN A 32 -10.14 -0.81 -38.76
CA ASN A 32 -9.80 -1.26 -37.44
C ASN A 32 -10.54 -2.56 -37.12
N PRO A 33 -9.88 -3.72 -37.11
CA PRO A 33 -10.53 -5.01 -36.88
C PRO A 33 -11.14 -5.18 -35.49
N THR A 34 -10.67 -4.40 -34.51
CA THR A 34 -11.16 -4.52 -33.14
C THR A 34 -12.53 -3.89 -32.92
N LEU A 35 -13.05 -3.13 -33.88
CA LEU A 35 -14.40 -2.57 -33.81
C LEU A 35 -15.47 -3.66 -34.01
N LEU A 36 -15.09 -4.79 -34.63
CA LEU A 36 -15.99 -5.93 -34.90
C LEU A 36 -16.03 -6.93 -33.73
N VAL A 37 -15.24 -6.73 -32.69
CA VAL A 37 -15.14 -7.67 -31.56
C VAL A 37 -15.71 -7.02 -30.31
N ASP A 38 -16.70 -7.63 -29.68
CA ASP A 38 -17.28 -7.14 -28.43
C ASP A 38 -16.32 -7.32 -27.25
N MET A 39 -16.41 -6.38 -26.30
CA MET A 39 -15.70 -6.52 -25.03
C MET A 39 -16.37 -7.60 -24.17
N PRO A 40 -15.58 -8.43 -23.47
CA PRO A 40 -16.15 -9.37 -22.52
C PRO A 40 -16.97 -8.63 -21.45
N LYS A 41 -18.14 -9.15 -21.14
CA LYS A 41 -18.94 -8.66 -20.00
C LYS A 41 -18.18 -8.97 -18.73
N LEU A 42 -17.84 -7.94 -17.97
CA LEU A 42 -17.19 -8.08 -16.66
C LEU A 42 -18.27 -8.13 -15.59
N HIS A 43 -18.26 -9.18 -14.78
CA HIS A 43 -19.10 -9.24 -13.60
C HIS A 43 -18.43 -8.45 -12.48
N ASP A 44 -19.17 -7.54 -11.86
CA ASP A 44 -18.69 -6.79 -10.70
C ASP A 44 -18.49 -7.74 -9.52
N LYS A 45 -17.27 -7.75 -9.01
CA LYS A 45 -16.97 -8.44 -7.76
C LYS A 45 -17.18 -7.47 -6.61
N ALA A 46 -17.81 -7.93 -5.54
CA ALA A 46 -17.94 -7.16 -4.31
C ALA A 46 -16.56 -6.59 -3.89
N ILE A 47 -16.55 -5.31 -3.56
CA ILE A 47 -15.33 -4.64 -3.08
C ILE A 47 -15.05 -5.19 -1.68
N ILE A 48 -13.94 -5.91 -1.56
CA ILE A 48 -13.47 -6.38 -0.26
C ILE A 48 -12.72 -5.21 0.39
N ARG A 49 -13.26 -4.71 1.50
CA ARG A 49 -12.69 -3.65 2.33
C ARG A 49 -12.87 -4.02 3.80
N LEU A 50 -12.18 -3.34 4.68
CA LEU A 50 -12.48 -3.35 6.11
C LEU A 50 -13.62 -2.37 6.38
N ASP A 51 -14.48 -2.69 7.32
CA ASP A 51 -15.38 -1.71 7.93
C ASP A 51 -14.70 -1.01 9.12
N THR A 52 -15.38 -0.05 9.72
CA THR A 52 -14.81 0.77 10.80
C THR A 52 -14.41 -0.08 12.01
N ASP A 53 -15.25 -1.05 12.39
CA ASP A 53 -14.97 -1.90 13.54
C ASP A 53 -13.78 -2.83 13.26
N GLU A 54 -13.67 -3.35 12.04
CA GLU A 54 -12.53 -4.17 11.63
C GLU A 54 -11.21 -3.36 11.56
N VAL A 55 -11.27 -2.06 11.23
CA VAL A 55 -10.11 -1.17 11.29
C VAL A 55 -9.67 -0.98 12.73
N ALA A 56 -10.60 -0.69 13.64
CA ALA A 56 -10.30 -0.55 15.06
C ALA A 56 -9.67 -1.83 15.61
N LEU A 57 -10.31 -2.98 15.38
CA LEU A 57 -9.77 -4.28 15.78
C LEU A 57 -8.38 -4.58 15.21
N LEU A 58 -8.11 -4.16 13.97
CA LEU A 58 -6.79 -4.35 13.36
C LEU A 58 -5.71 -3.54 14.09
N LEU A 59 -5.98 -2.28 14.39
CA LEU A 59 -5.02 -1.41 15.09
C LEU A 59 -4.82 -1.88 16.53
N ASP A 60 -5.87 -2.17 17.27
CA ASP A 60 -5.82 -2.73 18.62
C ASP A 60 -5.02 -4.03 18.67
N PHE A 61 -5.25 -4.91 17.69
CA PHE A 61 -4.49 -6.17 17.59
C PHE A 61 -3.00 -5.92 17.38
N VAL A 62 -2.63 -4.96 16.52
CA VAL A 62 -1.21 -4.66 16.27
C VAL A 62 -0.57 -4.08 17.52
N GLU A 63 -1.28 -3.30 18.31
CA GLU A 63 -0.79 -2.73 19.57
C GLU A 63 -0.60 -3.78 20.67
N SER A 64 -1.51 -4.74 20.78
CA SER A 64 -1.55 -5.75 21.85
C SER A 64 -0.95 -7.11 21.45
N ALA A 65 -0.57 -7.33 20.20
CA ALA A 65 -0.09 -8.64 19.71
C ALA A 65 1.10 -9.20 20.50
N GLY A 66 1.88 -8.34 21.16
CA GLY A 66 3.00 -8.73 22.00
C GLY A 66 2.60 -9.52 23.26
N GLU A 67 1.39 -9.37 23.75
CA GLU A 67 0.90 -10.02 24.98
C GLU A 67 0.88 -11.55 24.88
N HIS A 68 0.72 -12.05 23.66
CA HIS A 68 0.65 -13.49 23.37
C HIS A 68 1.93 -14.06 22.74
N LEU A 69 2.99 -13.24 22.63
CA LEU A 69 4.25 -13.64 22.01
C LEU A 69 5.33 -13.87 23.08
N THR A 70 6.22 -14.83 22.80
CA THR A 70 7.37 -15.15 23.66
C THR A 70 8.65 -15.26 22.85
N GLY A 71 9.81 -15.23 23.54
CA GLY A 71 11.11 -15.48 22.92
C GLY A 71 11.42 -14.57 21.74
N GLN A 72 11.88 -15.17 20.64
CA GLN A 72 12.30 -14.44 19.43
C GLN A 72 11.14 -13.67 18.77
N ALA A 73 9.93 -14.22 18.80
CA ALA A 73 8.75 -13.58 18.22
C ALA A 73 8.41 -12.28 18.95
N LEU A 74 8.47 -12.27 20.28
CA LEU A 74 8.28 -11.07 21.11
C LEU A 74 9.37 -10.03 20.82
N ASN A 75 10.63 -10.46 20.74
CA ASN A 75 11.76 -9.54 20.45
C ASN A 75 11.61 -8.92 19.05
N TYR A 76 11.17 -9.68 18.07
CA TYR A 76 10.89 -9.15 16.73
C TYR A 76 9.74 -8.15 16.77
N TYR A 77 8.64 -8.47 17.44
CA TYR A 77 7.48 -7.61 17.59
C TYR A 77 7.88 -6.27 18.26
N LYS A 78 8.58 -6.31 19.39
CA LYS A 78 9.04 -5.09 20.08
C LYS A 78 9.85 -4.16 19.19
N LYS A 79 10.66 -4.70 18.28
CA LYS A 79 11.49 -3.93 17.32
C LYS A 79 10.73 -3.40 16.12
N THR A 80 9.51 -3.86 15.88
CA THR A 80 8.78 -3.53 14.64
C THR A 80 7.41 -2.93 14.91
N ARG A 81 6.94 -2.97 16.16
CA ARG A 81 5.59 -2.56 16.55
C ARG A 81 5.28 -1.13 16.15
N ASP A 82 6.07 -0.18 16.58
CA ASP A 82 5.77 1.24 16.37
C ASP A 82 5.88 1.61 14.89
N ARG A 83 6.82 0.99 14.16
CA ARG A 83 6.90 1.10 12.70
C ARG A 83 5.65 0.53 12.01
N ASP A 84 5.22 -0.65 12.41
CA ASP A 84 4.10 -1.36 11.78
C ASP A 84 2.79 -0.61 12.06
N ILE A 85 2.60 -0.07 13.27
CA ILE A 85 1.49 0.83 13.63
C ILE A 85 1.53 2.08 12.75
N ALA A 86 2.67 2.78 12.68
CA ALA A 86 2.80 4.00 11.89
C ALA A 86 2.49 3.76 10.40
N ILE A 87 2.93 2.65 9.82
CA ILE A 87 2.62 2.29 8.42
C ILE A 87 1.11 2.03 8.23
N LEU A 88 0.50 1.24 9.12
CA LEU A 88 -0.92 0.89 9.01
C LEU A 88 -1.81 2.11 9.19
N THR A 89 -1.56 2.91 10.24
CA THR A 89 -2.30 4.14 10.51
C THR A 89 -2.15 5.15 9.36
N LEU A 90 -0.94 5.29 8.80
CA LEU A 90 -0.69 6.14 7.64
C LEU A 90 -1.45 5.67 6.40
N LEU A 91 -1.44 4.37 6.09
CA LEU A 91 -2.15 3.82 4.93
C LEU A 91 -3.66 3.94 5.07
N LEU A 92 -4.20 3.71 6.27
CA LEU A 92 -5.63 3.82 6.60
C LEU A 92 -6.09 5.27 6.64
N GLY A 93 -5.32 6.16 7.27
CA GLY A 93 -5.72 7.57 7.45
C GLY A 93 -5.47 8.48 6.25
N THR A 94 -4.71 8.03 5.23
CA THR A 94 -4.39 8.85 4.05
C THR A 94 -4.76 8.22 2.72
N GLY A 95 -4.99 6.92 2.69
CA GLY A 95 -5.25 6.18 1.47
C GLY A 95 -4.15 6.28 0.41
N ILE A 96 -2.89 6.58 0.76
CA ILE A 96 -1.76 6.59 -0.18
C ILE A 96 -1.44 5.17 -0.68
N ARG A 97 -0.74 5.08 -1.81
CA ARG A 97 -0.30 3.78 -2.31
C ARG A 97 0.86 3.24 -1.47
N VAL A 98 0.96 1.91 -1.37
CA VAL A 98 2.08 1.28 -0.66
C VAL A 98 3.45 1.70 -1.21
N SER A 99 3.57 1.90 -2.53
CA SER A 99 4.80 2.40 -3.15
C SER A 99 5.12 3.85 -2.78
N GLU A 100 4.09 4.69 -2.58
CA GLU A 100 4.23 6.05 -2.08
C GLU A 100 4.68 6.02 -0.61
N CYS A 101 4.06 5.18 0.22
CA CYS A 101 4.40 5.00 1.63
C CYS A 101 5.88 4.59 1.84
N VAL A 102 6.34 3.54 1.15
CA VAL A 102 7.75 3.09 1.29
C VAL A 102 8.75 4.05 0.65
N GLY A 103 8.30 4.90 -0.26
CA GLY A 103 9.12 5.94 -0.89
C GLY A 103 9.39 7.16 -0.01
N LEU A 104 8.65 7.35 1.08
CA LEU A 104 8.79 8.52 1.95
C LEU A 104 10.17 8.61 2.58
N ASP A 105 10.69 9.82 2.63
CA ASP A 105 11.85 10.22 3.41
C ASP A 105 11.40 10.93 4.70
N ILE A 106 12.29 11.04 5.67
CA ILE A 106 12.04 11.77 6.93
C ILE A 106 11.60 13.21 6.66
N LYS A 107 12.25 13.87 5.69
CA LYS A 107 11.97 15.26 5.31
C LYS A 107 10.60 15.48 4.66
N ASP A 108 9.96 14.41 4.19
CA ASP A 108 8.66 14.49 3.52
C ASP A 108 7.50 14.63 4.53
N VAL A 109 7.77 14.47 5.84
CA VAL A 109 6.77 14.58 6.90
C VAL A 109 6.79 15.99 7.48
N ASP A 110 5.67 16.71 7.37
CA ASP A 110 5.46 18.03 7.97
C ASP A 110 4.44 17.91 9.12
N PHE A 111 4.95 17.83 10.35
CA PHE A 111 4.10 17.78 11.54
C PHE A 111 3.46 19.12 11.92
N LYS A 112 3.93 20.24 11.35
CA LYS A 112 3.35 21.55 11.63
C LYS A 112 2.00 21.68 10.93
N ASN A 113 1.90 21.14 9.72
CA ASN A 113 0.70 21.22 8.89
C ASN A 113 -0.01 19.86 8.77
N ASN A 114 0.44 18.83 9.51
CA ASN A 114 -0.08 17.46 9.44
C ASN A 114 -0.15 16.93 8.00
N GLY A 115 0.94 17.06 7.25
CA GLY A 115 1.02 16.69 5.85
C GLY A 115 2.24 15.82 5.51
N ILE A 116 2.12 15.03 4.46
CA ILE A 116 3.22 14.31 3.83
C ILE A 116 3.34 14.67 2.35
N MET A 117 4.57 14.85 1.87
CA MET A 117 4.86 15.03 0.46
C MET A 117 5.01 13.67 -0.20
N VAL A 118 4.07 13.28 -1.06
CA VAL A 118 4.14 12.01 -1.81
C VAL A 118 4.51 12.24 -3.27
N THR A 119 5.42 11.42 -3.78
CA THR A 119 5.78 11.42 -5.20
C THR A 119 4.96 10.35 -5.93
N ARG A 120 4.10 10.77 -6.84
CA ARG A 120 3.24 9.90 -7.66
C ARG A 120 3.95 9.41 -8.91
N LYS A 121 3.31 8.43 -9.57
CA LYS A 121 3.76 7.95 -10.89
C LYS A 121 3.92 9.13 -11.86
N GLY A 122 5.08 9.20 -12.50
CA GLY A 122 5.43 10.32 -13.40
C GLY A 122 6.18 11.48 -12.72
N GLY A 123 6.55 11.34 -11.42
CA GLY A 123 7.36 12.33 -10.70
C GLY A 123 6.56 13.50 -10.10
N ASN A 124 5.24 13.55 -10.30
CA ASN A 124 4.40 14.59 -9.73
C ASN A 124 4.34 14.47 -8.21
N GLN A 125 4.64 15.57 -7.51
CA GLN A 125 4.56 15.66 -6.06
C GLN A 125 3.23 16.29 -5.64
N MET A 126 2.70 15.81 -4.51
CA MET A 126 1.55 16.41 -3.87
C MET A 126 1.60 16.21 -2.37
N VAL A 127 1.03 17.16 -1.63
CA VAL A 127 0.82 17.03 -0.20
C VAL A 127 -0.46 16.25 0.05
N VAL A 128 -0.38 15.28 0.96
CA VAL A 128 -1.52 14.55 1.50
C VAL A 128 -1.59 14.85 2.99
N TYR A 129 -2.72 15.33 3.45
CA TYR A 129 -2.92 15.65 4.86
C TYR A 129 -3.38 14.43 5.65
N PHE A 130 -3.07 14.41 6.94
CA PHE A 130 -3.43 13.32 7.85
C PHE A 130 -3.95 13.84 9.18
N GLY A 131 -4.69 13.00 9.91
CA GLY A 131 -5.25 13.31 11.23
C GLY A 131 -4.23 13.11 12.36
N ASP A 132 -4.67 13.46 13.58
CA ASP A 132 -3.83 13.42 14.78
C ASP A 132 -3.35 12.01 15.13
N GLU A 133 -4.16 10.98 14.88
CA GLU A 133 -3.78 9.58 15.10
C GLU A 133 -2.54 9.18 14.25
N VAL A 134 -2.52 9.61 12.99
CA VAL A 134 -1.37 9.38 12.09
C VAL A 134 -0.16 10.17 12.57
N ALA A 135 -0.38 11.43 13.00
CA ALA A 135 0.68 12.29 13.54
C ALA A 135 1.33 11.65 14.77
N GLU A 136 0.53 11.14 15.70
CA GLU A 136 0.99 10.48 16.91
C GLU A 136 1.79 9.21 16.60
N ALA A 137 1.23 8.32 15.76
CA ALA A 137 1.89 7.08 15.37
C ALA A 137 3.24 7.34 14.67
N LEU A 138 3.31 8.34 13.78
CA LEU A 138 4.56 8.74 13.13
C LEU A 138 5.57 9.32 14.10
N LYS A 139 5.14 10.19 15.04
CA LYS A 139 6.02 10.77 16.08
C LYS A 139 6.60 9.68 16.97
N ASN A 140 5.78 8.75 17.44
CA ASN A 140 6.22 7.64 18.29
C ASN A 140 7.27 6.78 17.59
N TYR A 141 7.01 6.37 16.36
CA TYR A 141 7.99 5.63 15.56
C TYR A 141 9.27 6.43 15.31
N MET A 142 9.17 7.70 14.92
CA MET A 142 10.33 8.51 14.58
C MET A 142 11.20 8.84 15.80
N ALA A 143 10.59 9.12 16.97
CA ALA A 143 11.31 9.38 18.21
C ALA A 143 11.89 8.12 18.86
N GLY A 144 11.25 6.96 18.65
CA GLY A 144 11.66 5.66 19.18
C GLY A 144 12.56 4.88 18.21
N ASP A 145 11.99 3.86 17.58
CA ASP A 145 12.71 2.87 16.77
C ASP A 145 13.51 3.50 15.62
N ARG A 146 12.95 4.54 14.97
CA ARG A 146 13.64 5.19 13.85
C ARG A 146 14.87 5.98 14.30
N ALA A 147 14.78 6.71 15.40
CA ALA A 147 15.89 7.48 15.95
C ALA A 147 17.02 6.57 16.48
N ALA A 148 16.66 5.43 17.07
CA ALA A 148 17.61 4.44 17.56
C ALA A 148 18.28 3.62 16.45
N ALA A 149 17.71 3.60 15.25
CA ALA A 149 18.23 2.82 14.15
C ALA A 149 19.44 3.49 13.49
N THR A 150 20.45 2.68 13.15
CA THR A 150 21.57 3.10 12.28
C THR A 150 21.34 2.55 10.88
N PRO A 151 20.82 3.34 9.93
CA PRO A 151 20.56 2.86 8.57
C PRO A 151 21.84 2.41 7.87
N LEU A 152 21.72 1.52 6.90
CA LEU A 152 22.82 1.21 6.00
C LEU A 152 23.04 2.37 5.01
N PRO A 153 24.29 2.50 4.45
CA PRO A 153 24.60 3.51 3.45
C PRO A 153 23.58 3.55 2.30
N GLY A 154 23.11 4.76 1.97
CA GLY A 154 22.08 5.00 0.96
C GLY A 154 20.62 4.86 1.44
N HIS A 155 20.41 4.57 2.74
CA HIS A 155 19.08 4.45 3.32
C HIS A 155 18.84 5.43 4.50
N GLU A 156 19.72 6.39 4.72
CA GLU A 156 19.72 7.32 5.86
C GLU A 156 18.44 8.16 5.92
N GLN A 157 17.97 8.58 4.76
CA GLN A 157 16.78 9.44 4.64
C GLN A 157 15.46 8.67 4.69
N ALA A 158 15.48 7.35 4.51
CA ALA A 158 14.24 6.56 4.46
C ALA A 158 13.44 6.72 5.75
N LEU A 159 12.14 7.05 5.64
CA LEU A 159 11.25 7.13 6.78
C LEU A 159 11.10 5.75 7.44
N PHE A 160 10.71 4.75 6.67
CA PHE A 160 10.50 3.39 7.17
C PHE A 160 11.67 2.46 6.86
N LEU A 161 12.22 1.86 7.91
CA LEU A 161 13.33 0.92 7.82
C LEU A 161 12.87 -0.52 8.10
N SER A 162 13.44 -1.45 7.35
CA SER A 162 13.36 -2.88 7.65
C SER A 162 14.25 -3.25 8.84
N THR A 163 14.08 -4.46 9.39
CA THR A 163 15.00 -5.02 10.41
C THR A 163 16.43 -5.19 9.90
N GLN A 164 16.64 -5.15 8.57
CA GLN A 164 17.95 -5.14 7.94
C GLN A 164 18.54 -3.72 7.80
N ARG A 165 17.92 -2.70 8.39
CA ARG A 165 18.36 -1.29 8.36
C ARG A 165 18.37 -0.66 6.97
N LYS A 166 17.59 -1.21 6.04
CA LYS A 166 17.37 -0.69 4.68
C LYS A 166 15.97 -0.09 4.58
N ARG A 167 15.76 0.81 3.61
CA ARG A 167 14.40 1.26 3.25
C ARG A 167 13.47 0.06 3.09
N MET A 168 12.30 0.15 3.70
CA MET A 168 11.32 -0.93 3.62
C MET A 168 10.80 -1.07 2.19
N GLY A 169 10.67 -2.31 1.71
CA GLY A 169 10.15 -2.60 0.37
C GLY A 169 8.64 -2.84 0.38
N VAL A 170 8.01 -2.65 -0.78
CA VAL A 170 6.57 -2.89 -1.00
C VAL A 170 6.15 -4.28 -0.51
N GLN A 171 6.90 -5.33 -0.88
CA GLN A 171 6.57 -6.70 -0.50
C GLN A 171 6.60 -6.93 1.02
N ALA A 172 7.50 -6.25 1.73
CA ALA A 172 7.56 -6.35 3.19
C ALA A 172 6.32 -5.74 3.85
N VAL A 173 5.85 -4.57 3.36
CA VAL A 173 4.59 -3.96 3.82
C VAL A 173 3.39 -4.84 3.47
N GLU A 174 3.34 -5.39 2.27
CA GLU A 174 2.27 -6.32 1.88
C GLU A 174 2.19 -7.55 2.78
N ASN A 175 3.34 -8.13 3.12
CA ASN A 175 3.41 -9.30 4.01
C ASN A 175 3.01 -8.93 5.44
N MET A 176 3.42 -7.76 5.92
CA MET A 176 3.05 -7.23 7.23
C MET A 176 1.54 -7.02 7.32
N VAL A 177 0.93 -6.32 6.35
CA VAL A 177 -0.52 -6.12 6.31
C VAL A 177 -1.28 -7.46 6.27
N LYS A 178 -0.85 -8.40 5.43
CA LYS A 178 -1.47 -9.73 5.36
C LYS A 178 -1.35 -10.50 6.68
N LYS A 179 -0.21 -10.40 7.35
CA LYS A 179 0.04 -11.06 8.65
C LYS A 179 -0.99 -10.59 9.68
N TYR A 180 -1.13 -9.28 9.86
CA TYR A 180 -2.02 -8.72 10.87
C TYR A 180 -3.51 -8.89 10.49
N ALA A 181 -3.87 -8.60 9.24
CA ALA A 181 -5.25 -8.72 8.79
C ALA A 181 -5.81 -10.15 8.88
N ARG A 182 -4.98 -11.19 8.69
CA ARG A 182 -5.41 -12.59 8.85
C ARG A 182 -5.83 -12.93 10.26
N GLN A 183 -5.32 -12.26 11.27
CA GLN A 183 -5.67 -12.51 12.67
C GLN A 183 -7.06 -11.93 13.01
N VAL A 184 -7.39 -10.80 12.40
CA VAL A 184 -8.64 -10.07 12.68
C VAL A 184 -9.74 -10.45 11.70
N THR A 185 -9.42 -10.62 10.43
CA THR A 185 -10.38 -10.91 9.35
C THR A 185 -9.93 -12.09 8.49
N PRO A 186 -9.92 -13.33 9.02
CA PRO A 186 -9.38 -14.49 8.32
C PRO A 186 -10.12 -14.80 7.00
N ASN A 187 -11.38 -14.44 6.91
CA ASN A 187 -12.24 -14.66 5.75
C ASN A 187 -12.07 -13.59 4.64
N LYS A 188 -11.39 -12.48 4.93
CA LYS A 188 -11.14 -11.39 3.98
C LYS A 188 -9.68 -11.39 3.55
N LYS A 189 -9.42 -11.39 2.24
CA LYS A 189 -8.05 -11.25 1.71
C LYS A 189 -7.68 -9.78 1.64
N ILE A 190 -7.22 -9.21 2.75
CA ILE A 190 -6.80 -7.82 2.87
C ILE A 190 -5.37 -7.62 2.33
N THR A 191 -5.16 -6.54 1.60
CA THR A 191 -3.88 -6.10 1.05
C THR A 191 -3.78 -4.59 1.22
N PRO A 192 -2.60 -3.95 1.10
CA PRO A 192 -2.49 -2.48 1.17
C PRO A 192 -3.40 -1.74 0.18
N HIS A 193 -3.62 -2.31 -1.00
CA HIS A 193 -4.56 -1.74 -1.97
C HIS A 193 -6.01 -1.75 -1.46
N LYS A 194 -6.38 -2.76 -0.69
CA LYS A 194 -7.72 -2.85 -0.09
C LYS A 194 -7.87 -1.99 1.16
N LEU A 195 -6.80 -1.73 1.91
CA LEU A 195 -6.79 -0.73 2.97
C LEU A 195 -7.10 0.66 2.39
N ARG A 196 -6.51 1.00 1.24
CA ARG A 196 -6.84 2.24 0.52
C ARG A 196 -8.32 2.35 0.10
N SER A 197 -9.00 1.23 -0.16
CA SER A 197 -10.44 1.20 -0.51
C SER A 197 -11.33 1.33 0.72
N THR A 198 -10.76 1.28 1.92
CA THR A 198 -11.43 1.48 3.21
C THR A 198 -11.51 2.98 3.56
N TYR A 199 -10.48 3.73 3.16
CA TYR A 199 -10.42 5.20 3.20
C TYR A 199 -11.42 5.85 2.17
#